data_581814621fe3bbdfae86fb91e6ed3c88
#
_entry.id   581814621fe3bbdfae86fb91e6ed3c88
#
_cell.length_a   1.000
_cell.length_b   1.000
_cell.length_c   1.000
_cell.angle_alpha   90.00
_cell.angle_beta   90.00
_cell.angle_gamma   90.00
#
_symmetry.space_group_name_H-M   'P 1'
#
loop_
_entity.id
_entity.type
_entity.pdbx_description
1 polymer ?
#
loop_
_entity_poly.entity_id
_entity_poly.type
_entity_poly.pdbx_seq_one_letter_code
_entity_poly.pdbx_strand_id
1 'polypeptide(L)'
;MKHLAFGFALMLVLAGCGGETSGSRSVSASGFSPLNAPFHYEGWLLQTDNSNVTRWVSFGKFNVDAQGNLVKLAGGPFEIESYGPNRGSTTYAKISIENSQVNSTPSASTLLAGPVTLGESPLSATDVQAFGTNFVGATGTFRLETPTASPVNTNGLSGAWFRNSALGASLNLPTLPSGWRYQAWATIGTVTVSMGRFTAVTSADSGNPHKGPGVAPLVPGEDFLAAAPGGLTFPLTGSTTPMSLIGQPIFVTVEAEPDPAVTPSQYVILRGVAASGATVGSSVVMSNQASGKFPTFSLTVF
;
A
#
# COMPACT_ATOMS: atom_id res chain seq x y z
N MET A 1 8.42 -26.74 9.79
CA MET A 1 8.70 -27.05 8.38
C MET A 1 8.68 -25.72 7.64
N LYS A 2 9.82 -25.32 7.08
CA LYS A 2 9.98 -24.02 6.40
C LYS A 2 9.53 -24.20 4.95
N HIS A 3 8.45 -23.54 4.54
CA HIS A 3 8.08 -23.46 3.13
C HIS A 3 8.86 -22.32 2.49
N LEU A 4 9.85 -22.67 1.69
CA LEU A 4 10.56 -21.77 0.79
C LEU A 4 9.67 -21.59 -0.44
N ALA A 5 9.09 -20.42 -0.64
CA ALA A 5 8.40 -20.08 -1.87
C ALA A 5 9.45 -19.63 -2.90
N PHE A 6 9.73 -20.50 -3.87
CA PHE A 6 10.52 -20.14 -5.06
C PHE A 6 9.58 -19.46 -6.06
N GLY A 7 9.76 -18.17 -6.26
CA GLY A 7 9.14 -17.44 -7.35
C GLY A 7 9.79 -17.83 -8.67
N PHE A 8 9.06 -18.54 -9.54
CA PHE A 8 9.47 -18.81 -10.90
C PHE A 8 9.14 -17.55 -11.74
N ALA A 9 10.16 -16.89 -12.25
CA ALA A 9 9.99 -15.89 -13.31
C ALA A 9 9.74 -16.63 -14.63
N LEU A 10 8.50 -16.56 -15.14
CA LEU A 10 8.16 -17.14 -16.44
C LEU A 10 8.44 -16.10 -17.53
N MET A 11 9.48 -16.34 -18.30
CA MET A 11 9.82 -15.54 -19.48
C MET A 11 9.01 -16.06 -20.67
N LEU A 12 7.96 -15.34 -21.08
CA LEU A 12 7.18 -15.69 -22.26
C LEU A 12 7.76 -14.97 -23.48
N VAL A 13 8.46 -15.69 -24.34
CA VAL A 13 8.92 -15.21 -25.65
C VAL A 13 7.92 -15.67 -26.69
N LEU A 14 7.13 -14.75 -27.26
CA LEU A 14 6.26 -15.01 -28.40
C LEU A 14 6.98 -14.57 -29.70
N ALA A 15 7.40 -15.54 -30.49
CA ALA A 15 7.88 -15.31 -31.86
C ALA A 15 6.70 -15.34 -32.83
N GLY A 16 6.31 -14.18 -33.37
CA GLY A 16 5.34 -14.07 -34.47
C GLY A 16 6.02 -13.71 -35.76
N CYS A 17 5.91 -14.51 -36.80
CA CYS A 17 6.40 -14.27 -38.16
C CYS A 17 5.49 -13.31 -38.91
N GLY A 18 6.04 -12.23 -39.49
CA GLY A 18 5.37 -11.37 -40.46
C GLY A 18 5.99 -9.97 -40.56
N GLY A 19 6.92 -9.77 -41.41
CA GLY A 19 7.48 -8.63 -42.14
C GLY A 19 7.14 -7.19 -41.73
N GLU A 20 7.55 -6.77 -40.58
CA GLU A 20 8.06 -5.46 -40.18
C GLU A 20 8.98 -5.73 -39.01
N THR A 21 10.07 -4.97 -38.83
CA THR A 21 10.94 -5.09 -37.64
C THR A 21 10.15 -4.65 -36.40
N SER A 22 9.21 -5.47 -35.96
CA SER A 22 8.49 -5.30 -34.70
C SER A 22 9.47 -5.63 -33.58
N GLY A 23 10.05 -4.61 -32.98
CA GLY A 23 10.78 -4.76 -31.73
C GLY A 23 9.92 -5.58 -30.76
N SER A 24 10.53 -6.57 -30.11
CA SER A 24 9.83 -7.45 -29.15
C SER A 24 9.20 -6.60 -28.04
N ARG A 25 7.87 -6.70 -27.91
CA ARG A 25 7.11 -6.06 -26.83
C ARG A 25 7.03 -7.03 -25.69
N SER A 26 7.87 -6.86 -24.68
CA SER A 26 7.81 -7.72 -23.51
C SER A 26 7.65 -6.91 -22.24
N VAL A 27 6.93 -7.48 -21.29
CA VAL A 27 6.87 -6.99 -19.90
C VAL A 27 7.31 -8.11 -18.98
N SER A 28 8.04 -7.73 -17.95
CA SER A 28 8.33 -8.58 -16.80
C SER A 28 7.75 -7.88 -15.56
N ALA A 29 6.96 -8.60 -14.78
CA ALA A 29 6.33 -8.04 -13.61
C ALA A 29 6.16 -9.08 -12.51
N SER A 30 6.25 -8.65 -11.25
CA SER A 30 5.99 -9.50 -10.09
C SER A 30 5.54 -8.68 -8.89
N GLY A 31 4.90 -9.34 -7.91
CA GLY A 31 4.54 -8.72 -6.64
C GLY A 31 3.34 -7.78 -6.67
N PHE A 32 2.57 -7.76 -7.75
CA PHE A 32 1.28 -7.08 -7.80
C PHE A 32 0.21 -7.92 -7.09
N SER A 33 -0.79 -7.26 -6.50
CA SER A 33 -1.97 -7.90 -5.92
C SER A 33 -3.22 -7.62 -6.76
N PRO A 34 -4.19 -8.54 -6.79
CA PRO A 34 -5.48 -8.28 -7.41
C PRO A 34 -6.16 -7.04 -6.82
N LEU A 35 -6.70 -6.19 -7.67
CA LEU A 35 -7.54 -5.06 -7.29
C LEU A 35 -9.02 -5.39 -7.50
N ASN A 36 -9.87 -4.91 -6.59
CA ASN A 36 -11.31 -5.04 -6.73
C ASN A 36 -11.85 -4.05 -7.78
N ALA A 37 -12.80 -4.49 -8.61
CA ALA A 37 -13.48 -3.58 -9.52
C ALA A 37 -14.14 -2.40 -8.77
N PRO A 38 -14.11 -1.18 -9.30
CA PRO A 38 -13.67 -0.79 -10.65
C PRO A 38 -12.15 -0.55 -10.79
N PHE A 39 -11.38 -0.75 -9.72
CA PHE A 39 -9.94 -0.46 -9.71
C PHE A 39 -9.15 -1.44 -10.58
N HIS A 40 -8.11 -0.91 -11.21
CA HIS A 40 -7.17 -1.66 -12.02
C HIS A 40 -5.82 -0.94 -12.08
N TYR A 41 -4.81 -1.59 -12.59
CA TYR A 41 -3.53 -0.98 -12.96
C TYR A 41 -3.59 -0.47 -14.38
N GLU A 42 -2.96 0.68 -14.64
CA GLU A 42 -2.77 1.19 -15.99
C GLU A 42 -1.32 1.61 -16.19
N GLY A 43 -0.78 1.23 -17.33
CA GLY A 43 0.57 1.57 -17.73
C GLY A 43 0.60 2.75 -18.68
N TRP A 44 1.53 3.68 -18.47
CA TRP A 44 1.62 4.97 -19.17
C TRP A 44 3.03 5.24 -19.67
N LEU A 45 3.11 5.83 -20.85
CA LEU A 45 4.34 6.34 -21.47
C LEU A 45 4.23 7.85 -21.62
N LEU A 46 5.27 8.57 -21.23
CA LEU A 46 5.39 10.00 -21.49
C LEU A 46 6.05 10.20 -22.85
N GLN A 47 5.31 10.72 -23.80
CA GLN A 47 5.72 10.87 -25.18
C GLN A 47 5.59 12.32 -25.65
N THR A 48 6.56 12.76 -26.48
CA THR A 48 6.52 14.07 -27.15
C THR A 48 6.17 13.85 -28.63
N ASP A 49 5.17 14.55 -29.15
CA ASP A 49 4.77 14.46 -30.55
C ASP A 49 5.59 15.40 -31.44
N ASN A 50 5.38 15.31 -32.75
CA ASN A 50 6.08 16.13 -33.76
C ASN A 50 5.82 17.65 -33.63
N SER A 51 4.80 18.02 -32.82
CA SER A 51 4.48 19.42 -32.50
C SER A 51 5.10 19.86 -31.17
N ASN A 52 6.01 19.07 -30.59
CA ASN A 52 6.64 19.26 -29.29
C ASN A 52 5.62 19.27 -28.11
N VAL A 53 4.46 18.61 -28.26
CA VAL A 53 3.52 18.44 -27.17
C VAL A 53 3.81 17.14 -26.45
N THR A 54 4.08 17.23 -25.16
CA THR A 54 4.36 16.07 -24.30
C THR A 54 3.10 15.65 -23.57
N ARG A 55 2.75 14.37 -23.62
CA ARG A 55 1.56 13.79 -22.98
C ARG A 55 1.78 12.36 -22.52
N TRP A 56 0.95 11.94 -21.56
CA TRP A 56 0.85 10.53 -21.17
C TRP A 56 0.00 9.77 -22.19
N VAL A 57 0.48 8.60 -22.59
CA VAL A 57 -0.21 7.67 -23.48
C VAL A 57 -0.30 6.33 -22.78
N SER A 58 -1.50 5.79 -22.64
CA SER A 58 -1.70 4.45 -22.08
C SER A 58 -1.08 3.38 -22.98
N PHE A 59 -0.35 2.45 -22.39
CA PHE A 59 0.12 1.26 -23.09
C PHE A 59 -0.68 -0.01 -22.72
N GLY A 60 -1.67 0.14 -21.86
CA GLY A 60 -2.62 -0.89 -21.54
C GLY A 60 -3.07 -0.92 -20.09
N LYS A 61 -4.21 -1.56 -19.87
CA LYS A 61 -4.87 -1.74 -18.60
C LYS A 61 -4.85 -3.19 -18.19
N PHE A 62 -4.54 -3.45 -16.93
CA PHE A 62 -4.43 -4.81 -16.44
C PHE A 62 -4.85 -4.93 -14.97
N ASN A 63 -5.07 -6.15 -14.57
CA ASN A 63 -5.16 -6.57 -13.18
C ASN A 63 -4.25 -7.78 -13.00
N VAL A 64 -4.33 -8.45 -11.87
CA VAL A 64 -3.61 -9.69 -11.58
C VAL A 64 -4.60 -10.77 -11.22
N ASP A 65 -4.36 -11.97 -11.70
CA ASP A 65 -5.12 -13.15 -11.30
C ASP A 65 -4.65 -13.68 -9.91
N ALA A 66 -5.33 -14.73 -9.43
CA ALA A 66 -5.00 -15.35 -8.15
C ALA A 66 -3.59 -16.00 -8.11
N GLN A 67 -2.98 -16.24 -9.26
CA GLN A 67 -1.63 -16.77 -9.42
C GLN A 67 -0.57 -15.67 -9.52
N GLY A 68 -0.99 -14.40 -9.59
CA GLY A 68 -0.09 -13.25 -9.74
C GLY A 68 0.28 -12.91 -11.17
N ASN A 69 -0.37 -13.53 -12.18
CA ASN A 69 -0.13 -13.21 -13.57
C ASN A 69 -0.87 -11.93 -13.98
N LEU A 70 -0.25 -11.12 -14.82
CA LEU A 70 -0.92 -9.95 -15.39
C LEU A 70 -2.00 -10.40 -16.38
N VAL A 71 -3.21 -9.86 -16.22
CA VAL A 71 -4.37 -10.16 -17.07
C VAL A 71 -5.04 -8.87 -17.56
N LYS A 72 -5.53 -8.88 -18.81
CA LYS A 72 -6.35 -7.80 -19.35
C LYS A 72 -7.67 -7.69 -18.58
N LEU A 73 -8.26 -6.51 -18.50
CA LEU A 73 -9.56 -6.33 -17.83
C LEU A 73 -10.67 -7.13 -18.48
N ALA A 74 -10.58 -7.37 -19.78
CA ALA A 74 -11.51 -8.24 -20.54
C ALA A 74 -11.19 -9.75 -20.43
N GLY A 75 -10.15 -10.11 -19.65
CA GLY A 75 -9.65 -11.47 -19.53
C GLY A 75 -8.53 -11.82 -20.52
N GLY A 76 -7.81 -12.90 -20.19
CA GLY A 76 -6.64 -13.36 -20.94
C GLY A 76 -5.34 -12.65 -20.54
N PRO A 77 -4.18 -13.15 -21.01
CA PRO A 77 -2.87 -12.60 -20.68
C PRO A 77 -2.75 -11.12 -21.05
N PHE A 78 -2.10 -10.34 -20.20
CA PHE A 78 -1.79 -8.96 -20.51
C PHE A 78 -0.69 -8.88 -21.57
N GLU A 79 -0.92 -8.04 -22.56
CA GLU A 79 0.02 -7.67 -23.59
C GLU A 79 -0.02 -6.15 -23.75
N ILE A 80 1.12 -5.54 -24.06
CA ILE A 80 1.13 -4.11 -24.39
C ILE A 80 0.30 -3.88 -25.65
N GLU A 81 -0.78 -3.11 -25.50
CA GLU A 81 -1.72 -2.85 -26.59
C GLU A 81 -1.09 -1.96 -27.67
N SER A 82 -0.40 -0.91 -27.23
CA SER A 82 0.28 0.02 -28.14
C SER A 82 1.32 0.84 -27.36
N TYR A 83 2.42 1.17 -28.01
CA TYR A 83 3.33 2.21 -27.51
C TYR A 83 2.92 3.62 -27.96
N GLY A 84 1.75 3.79 -28.56
CA GLY A 84 1.31 5.05 -29.14
C GLY A 84 2.09 5.44 -30.41
N PRO A 85 1.68 6.53 -31.05
CA PRO A 85 2.25 6.94 -32.35
C PRO A 85 3.68 7.45 -32.27
N ASN A 86 4.14 7.91 -31.10
CA ASN A 86 5.41 8.59 -30.92
C ASN A 86 6.37 7.80 -30.02
N ARG A 87 6.44 6.49 -30.20
CA ARG A 87 7.26 5.59 -29.35
C ARG A 87 8.74 6.01 -29.25
N GLY A 88 9.31 6.51 -30.37
CA GLY A 88 10.71 6.95 -30.40
C GLY A 88 11.01 8.19 -29.56
N SER A 89 9.99 8.89 -29.08
CA SER A 89 10.11 10.04 -28.18
C SER A 89 9.67 9.74 -26.76
N THR A 90 9.56 8.46 -26.39
CA THR A 90 9.21 8.04 -25.03
C THR A 90 10.38 8.29 -24.09
N THR A 91 10.14 9.04 -23.02
CA THR A 91 11.19 9.42 -22.07
C THR A 91 10.95 8.84 -20.67
N TYR A 92 9.70 8.49 -20.37
CA TYR A 92 9.32 8.04 -19.03
C TYR A 92 8.16 7.05 -19.07
N ALA A 93 8.05 6.20 -18.06
CA ALA A 93 6.92 5.30 -17.89
C ALA A 93 6.42 5.29 -16.44
N LYS A 94 5.14 4.95 -16.27
CA LYS A 94 4.48 4.80 -14.95
C LYS A 94 3.52 3.62 -14.95
N ILE A 95 3.31 3.07 -13.77
CA ILE A 95 2.15 2.23 -13.44
C ILE A 95 1.38 2.95 -12.34
N SER A 96 0.10 3.21 -12.57
CA SER A 96 -0.80 3.81 -11.58
C SER A 96 -1.97 2.88 -11.26
N ILE A 97 -2.63 3.14 -10.13
CA ILE A 97 -3.90 2.51 -9.76
C ILE A 97 -5.02 3.45 -10.20
N GLU A 98 -5.88 2.96 -11.07
CA GLU A 98 -6.98 3.72 -11.66
C GLU A 98 -8.33 3.19 -11.17
N ASN A 99 -9.31 4.09 -11.03
CA ASN A 99 -10.68 3.74 -10.65
C ASN A 99 -11.71 4.02 -11.77
N SER A 100 -11.23 4.44 -12.92
CA SER A 100 -12.03 4.71 -14.12
C SER A 100 -11.39 4.09 -15.34
N GLN A 101 -12.19 3.57 -16.25
CA GLN A 101 -11.69 3.02 -17.51
C GLN A 101 -11.50 4.07 -18.61
N VAL A 102 -11.84 5.32 -18.35
CA VAL A 102 -11.68 6.44 -19.30
C VAL A 102 -10.80 7.49 -18.67
N ASN A 103 -9.49 7.33 -18.83
CA ASN A 103 -8.49 8.25 -18.32
C ASN A 103 -7.66 8.81 -19.47
N SER A 104 -7.35 10.10 -19.41
CA SER A 104 -6.44 10.77 -20.34
C SER A 104 -5.06 11.01 -19.74
N THR A 105 -4.91 10.85 -18.44
CA THR A 105 -3.68 11.03 -17.69
C THR A 105 -3.63 10.06 -16.52
N PRO A 106 -2.43 9.66 -16.04
CA PRO A 106 -2.29 8.84 -14.84
C PRO A 106 -2.96 9.48 -13.63
N SER A 107 -3.58 8.66 -12.79
CA SER A 107 -4.02 9.09 -11.46
C SER A 107 -2.83 9.51 -10.58
N ALA A 108 -3.13 10.18 -9.47
CA ALA A 108 -2.12 10.51 -8.47
C ALA A 108 -1.54 9.27 -7.76
N SER A 109 -2.25 8.12 -7.77
CA SER A 109 -1.80 6.87 -7.15
C SER A 109 -0.78 6.13 -8.01
N THR A 110 0.35 6.80 -8.33
CA THR A 110 1.47 6.20 -9.07
C THR A 110 2.23 5.22 -8.18
N LEU A 111 2.24 3.94 -8.56
CA LEU A 111 2.86 2.85 -7.81
C LEU A 111 4.32 2.65 -8.18
N LEU A 112 4.62 2.68 -9.47
CA LEU A 112 5.96 2.52 -10.04
C LEU A 112 6.19 3.58 -11.10
N ALA A 113 7.43 4.05 -11.23
CA ALA A 113 7.82 4.94 -12.30
C ALA A 113 9.31 4.76 -12.65
N GLY A 114 9.72 5.29 -13.79
CA GLY A 114 11.12 5.30 -14.18
C GLY A 114 11.35 5.85 -15.59
N PRO A 115 12.59 6.25 -15.89
CA PRO A 115 12.98 6.67 -17.22
C PRO A 115 12.92 5.48 -18.20
N VAL A 116 12.54 5.78 -19.44
CA VAL A 116 12.55 4.80 -20.53
C VAL A 116 13.81 5.01 -21.35
N THR A 117 14.56 3.91 -21.52
CA THR A 117 15.75 3.84 -22.35
C THR A 117 15.58 2.75 -23.41
N LEU A 118 16.43 2.76 -24.45
CA LEU A 118 16.47 1.66 -25.41
C LEU A 118 16.82 0.35 -24.67
N GLY A 119 16.05 -0.68 -24.94
CA GLY A 119 16.14 -1.96 -24.26
C GLY A 119 15.21 -2.07 -23.06
N GLU A 120 15.67 -2.69 -22.00
CA GLU A 120 14.89 -2.93 -20.79
C GLU A 120 14.85 -1.67 -19.90
N SER A 121 13.66 -1.28 -19.49
CA SER A 121 13.38 -0.12 -18.65
C SER A 121 12.67 -0.55 -17.36
N PRO A 122 13.42 -0.75 -16.26
CA PRO A 122 12.84 -1.10 -14.98
C PRO A 122 12.14 0.10 -14.35
N LEU A 123 10.93 -0.13 -13.85
CA LEU A 123 10.19 0.85 -13.06
C LEU A 123 10.34 0.54 -11.57
N SER A 124 10.39 1.59 -10.75
CA SER A 124 10.63 1.47 -9.32
C SER A 124 9.66 2.29 -8.49
N ALA A 125 9.30 1.76 -7.32
CA ALA A 125 8.58 2.50 -6.28
C ALA A 125 9.45 3.65 -5.69
N THR A 126 10.79 3.56 -5.80
CA THR A 126 11.71 4.59 -5.29
C THR A 126 11.88 5.77 -6.23
N ASP A 127 11.32 5.70 -7.43
CA ASP A 127 11.33 6.82 -8.36
C ASP A 127 10.59 8.03 -7.78
N VAL A 128 11.09 9.24 -8.08
CA VAL A 128 10.52 10.50 -7.55
C VAL A 128 9.08 10.78 -8.03
N GLN A 129 8.67 10.16 -9.12
CA GLN A 129 7.29 10.22 -9.61
C GLN A 129 6.39 9.11 -9.07
N ALA A 130 6.93 8.18 -8.28
CA ALA A 130 6.20 7.20 -7.46
C ALA A 130 6.31 7.64 -5.99
N PHE A 131 6.87 6.82 -5.11
CA PHE A 131 6.99 7.19 -3.69
C PHE A 131 8.25 8.01 -3.37
N GLY A 132 9.27 7.99 -4.21
CA GLY A 132 10.56 8.63 -3.93
C GLY A 132 11.36 7.97 -2.80
N THR A 133 10.92 6.81 -2.30
CA THR A 133 11.50 6.12 -1.14
C THR A 133 11.23 4.62 -1.19
N ASN A 134 12.09 3.84 -0.54
CA ASN A 134 11.89 2.40 -0.33
C ASN A 134 11.35 2.07 1.08
N PHE A 135 11.09 3.06 1.91
CA PHE A 135 10.58 2.94 3.28
C PHE A 135 11.49 2.18 4.27
N VAL A 136 12.67 1.74 3.89
CA VAL A 136 13.55 0.96 4.79
C VAL A 136 14.02 1.74 6.01
N GLY A 137 13.98 3.07 5.98
CA GLY A 137 14.27 3.96 7.11
C GLY A 137 13.08 4.22 8.03
N ALA A 138 11.89 3.69 7.72
CA ALA A 138 10.71 3.88 8.55
C ALA A 138 10.88 3.16 9.89
N THR A 139 10.54 3.86 10.98
CA THR A 139 10.57 3.34 12.35
C THR A 139 9.32 3.79 13.10
N GLY A 140 9.00 3.13 14.21
CA GLY A 140 7.88 3.54 15.04
C GLY A 140 7.72 2.72 16.29
N THR A 141 6.95 3.28 17.21
CA THR A 141 6.44 2.57 18.39
C THR A 141 4.96 2.88 18.54
N PHE A 142 4.23 2.03 19.25
CA PHE A 142 2.91 2.35 19.77
C PHE A 142 2.85 2.10 21.27
N ARG A 143 1.90 2.74 21.95
CA ARG A 143 1.62 2.51 23.37
C ARG A 143 0.28 1.86 23.55
N LEU A 144 0.21 0.92 24.50
CA LEU A 144 -1.05 0.37 24.96
C LEU A 144 -1.69 1.33 25.96
N GLU A 145 -2.74 2.00 25.56
CA GLU A 145 -3.45 2.97 26.39
C GLU A 145 -4.81 3.32 25.78
N THR A 146 -5.72 3.82 26.60
CA THR A 146 -7.06 4.28 26.16
C THR A 146 -7.31 5.71 26.65
N PRO A 147 -6.70 6.71 26.00
CA PRO A 147 -6.79 8.11 26.39
C PRO A 147 -8.22 8.67 26.29
N THR A 148 -9.07 8.07 25.46
CA THR A 148 -10.47 8.52 25.32
C THR A 148 -11.44 7.82 26.27
N ALA A 149 -10.97 6.88 27.11
CA ALA A 149 -11.78 6.27 28.15
C ALA A 149 -12.13 7.26 29.26
N SER A 150 -13.20 6.98 30.02
CA SER A 150 -13.56 7.75 31.20
C SER A 150 -13.83 6.80 32.38
N PRO A 151 -12.97 6.77 33.40
CA PRO A 151 -11.67 7.45 33.54
C PRO A 151 -10.65 7.03 32.50
N VAL A 152 -9.68 7.92 32.19
CA VAL A 152 -8.58 7.64 31.24
C VAL A 152 -7.87 6.32 31.60
N ASN A 153 -7.54 5.55 30.58
CA ASN A 153 -6.92 4.23 30.68
C ASN A 153 -7.78 3.16 31.39
N THR A 154 -9.06 3.38 31.59
CA THR A 154 -9.99 2.26 31.87
C THR A 154 -9.96 1.33 30.66
N ASN A 155 -9.70 0.03 30.89
CA ASN A 155 -9.40 -0.95 29.83
C ASN A 155 -8.17 -0.55 28.96
N GLY A 156 -7.14 -0.02 29.57
CA GLY A 156 -5.97 0.56 28.88
C GLY A 156 -5.19 -0.40 27.98
N LEU A 157 -5.48 -1.71 27.99
CA LEU A 157 -4.95 -2.68 27.03
C LEU A 157 -5.80 -2.80 25.74
N SER A 158 -6.90 -2.05 25.66
CA SER A 158 -7.82 -2.06 24.52
C SER A 158 -7.58 -0.94 23.51
N GLY A 159 -6.47 -0.22 23.61
CA GLY A 159 -6.13 0.85 22.68
C GLY A 159 -4.65 0.82 22.32
N ALA A 160 -4.34 1.35 21.14
CA ALA A 160 -2.98 1.51 20.65
C ALA A 160 -2.82 2.87 19.97
N TRP A 161 -1.85 3.66 20.47
CA TRP A 161 -1.59 5.02 20.00
C TRP A 161 -0.12 5.18 19.62
N PHE A 162 0.12 5.76 18.45
CA PHE A 162 1.47 5.99 17.94
C PHE A 162 2.10 7.23 18.57
N ARG A 163 2.28 7.16 19.88
CA ARG A 163 2.94 8.21 20.66
C ARG A 163 3.99 7.65 21.62
N ASN A 164 4.96 8.47 21.96
CA ASN A 164 6.01 8.15 22.93
C ASN A 164 5.57 8.46 24.36
N SER A 165 6.46 8.24 25.34
CA SER A 165 6.18 8.51 26.76
C SER A 165 5.98 9.99 27.08
N ALA A 166 6.51 10.90 26.26
CA ALA A 166 6.28 12.34 26.35
C ALA A 166 5.02 12.80 25.62
N LEU A 167 4.18 11.86 25.17
CA LEU A 167 2.92 12.08 24.47
C LEU A 167 3.04 12.71 23.06
N GLY A 168 4.26 12.82 22.54
CA GLY A 168 4.52 13.22 21.15
C GLY A 168 4.42 12.05 20.18
N ALA A 169 4.30 12.34 18.89
CA ALA A 169 4.30 11.32 17.83
C ALA A 169 5.51 10.40 17.90
N SER A 170 5.32 9.11 17.63
CA SER A 170 6.35 8.08 17.70
C SER A 170 6.62 7.34 16.39
N LEU A 171 5.88 7.66 15.33
CA LEU A 171 6.17 7.17 13.99
C LEU A 171 7.16 8.12 13.31
N ASN A 172 8.14 7.53 12.63
CA ASN A 172 9.02 8.23 11.69
C ASN A 172 8.80 7.60 10.32
N LEU A 173 7.96 8.24 9.51
CA LEU A 173 7.54 7.77 8.20
C LEU A 173 7.87 8.83 7.16
N PRO A 174 8.30 8.46 5.94
CA PRO A 174 8.45 9.39 4.82
C PRO A 174 7.13 10.12 4.50
N THR A 175 7.23 11.33 3.98
CA THR A 175 6.05 12.02 3.42
C THR A 175 5.62 11.29 2.15
N LEU A 176 4.34 10.93 2.06
CA LEU A 176 3.77 10.32 0.86
C LEU A 176 3.42 11.38 -0.19
N PRO A 177 3.58 11.07 -1.48
CA PRO A 177 3.04 11.90 -2.55
C PRO A 177 1.49 11.89 -2.52
N SER A 178 0.88 12.84 -3.23
CA SER A 178 -0.57 12.84 -3.44
C SER A 178 -1.03 11.51 -4.06
N GLY A 179 -2.25 11.09 -3.74
CA GLY A 179 -2.77 9.77 -4.16
C GLY A 179 -2.43 8.63 -3.22
N TRP A 180 -1.70 8.90 -2.12
CA TRP A 180 -1.34 7.89 -1.13
C TRP A 180 -1.57 8.36 0.30
N ARG A 181 -1.95 7.42 1.18
CA ARG A 181 -2.10 7.64 2.62
C ARG A 181 -1.50 6.48 3.40
N TYR A 182 -1.09 6.74 4.62
CA TYR A 182 -0.88 5.68 5.61
C TYR A 182 -2.22 5.29 6.20
N GLN A 183 -2.35 4.00 6.55
CA GLN A 183 -3.45 3.50 7.35
C GLN A 183 -2.91 2.60 8.45
N ALA A 184 -3.41 2.77 9.66
CA ALA A 184 -3.10 1.90 10.78
C ALA A 184 -4.17 0.83 10.95
N TRP A 185 -3.76 -0.34 11.43
CA TRP A 185 -4.59 -1.52 11.55
C TRP A 185 -4.26 -2.30 12.83
N ALA A 186 -5.29 -2.92 13.39
CA ALA A 186 -5.16 -3.95 14.43
C ALA A 186 -5.79 -5.25 13.93
N THR A 187 -5.10 -6.38 14.04
CA THR A 187 -5.73 -7.69 13.85
C THR A 187 -6.11 -8.26 15.21
N ILE A 188 -7.39 -8.38 15.49
CA ILE A 188 -7.94 -8.85 16.77
C ILE A 188 -8.56 -10.20 16.54
N GLY A 189 -7.91 -11.25 17.00
CA GLY A 189 -8.27 -12.62 16.62
C GLY A 189 -8.11 -12.85 15.14
N THR A 190 -9.21 -13.02 14.41
CA THR A 190 -9.24 -13.20 12.94
C THR A 190 -9.74 -11.95 12.21
N VAL A 191 -10.12 -10.88 12.92
CA VAL A 191 -10.71 -9.67 12.34
C VAL A 191 -9.67 -8.57 12.30
N THR A 192 -9.43 -8.01 11.10
CA THR A 192 -8.59 -6.82 10.94
C THR A 192 -9.44 -5.57 10.94
N VAL A 193 -9.12 -4.65 11.85
CA VAL A 193 -9.86 -3.41 12.12
C VAL A 193 -8.99 -2.22 11.75
N SER A 194 -9.56 -1.26 11.02
CA SER A 194 -8.90 0.01 10.74
C SER A 194 -8.78 0.85 12.01
N MET A 195 -7.62 1.46 12.19
CA MET A 195 -7.33 2.43 13.24
C MET A 195 -7.23 3.87 12.70
N GLY A 196 -7.73 4.08 11.45
CA GLY A 196 -7.73 5.39 10.80
C GLY A 196 -6.62 5.57 9.75
N ARG A 197 -6.86 6.56 8.86
CA ARG A 197 -5.94 6.97 7.79
C ARG A 197 -5.30 8.30 8.13
N PHE A 198 -4.05 8.49 7.75
CA PHE A 198 -3.31 9.73 8.02
C PHE A 198 -2.26 10.01 6.93
N THR A 199 -1.87 11.28 6.83
CA THR A 199 -0.75 11.73 6.00
C THR A 199 0.37 12.31 6.85
N ALA A 200 0.05 12.76 8.06
CA ALA A 200 1.01 13.33 9.00
C ALA A 200 0.96 12.57 10.34
N VAL A 201 2.12 12.22 10.86
CA VAL A 201 2.25 11.48 12.13
C VAL A 201 1.98 12.34 13.36
N THR A 202 1.95 13.66 13.19
CA THR A 202 1.74 14.66 14.26
C THR A 202 0.33 15.25 14.26
N SER A 203 -0.61 14.62 13.58
CA SER A 203 -2.02 15.00 13.57
C SER A 203 -2.90 13.79 13.84
N ALA A 204 -4.14 14.02 14.27
CA ALA A 204 -5.14 12.96 14.33
C ALA A 204 -5.33 12.31 12.95
N ASP A 205 -5.68 11.05 12.94
CA ASP A 205 -6.08 10.32 11.74
C ASP A 205 -7.51 10.69 11.27
N SER A 206 -8.01 9.99 10.25
CA SER A 206 -9.30 10.29 9.61
C SER A 206 -10.54 10.04 10.47
N GLY A 207 -10.39 9.45 11.65
CA GLY A 207 -11.47 9.20 12.59
C GLY A 207 -11.16 8.07 13.56
N ASN A 208 -11.78 8.16 14.73
CA ASN A 208 -11.69 7.18 15.79
C ASN A 208 -13.09 6.59 16.05
N PRO A 209 -13.59 5.69 15.18
CA PRO A 209 -14.96 5.17 15.28
C PRO A 209 -15.21 4.33 16.53
N HIS A 210 -14.14 3.80 17.13
CA HIS A 210 -14.22 2.91 18.29
C HIS A 210 -13.83 3.59 19.61
N LYS A 211 -13.56 4.89 19.60
CA LYS A 211 -13.14 5.65 20.78
C LYS A 211 -14.21 5.71 21.90
N GLY A 212 -13.75 5.97 23.10
CA GLY A 212 -14.59 6.35 24.23
C GLY A 212 -15.07 7.83 24.17
N PRO A 213 -15.69 8.33 25.26
CA PRO A 213 -16.25 9.69 25.30
C PRO A 213 -15.20 10.81 25.36
N GLY A 214 -13.95 10.49 25.65
CA GLY A 214 -12.87 11.48 25.80
C GLY A 214 -12.37 12.03 24.47
N VAL A 215 -11.43 12.98 24.56
CA VAL A 215 -10.79 13.61 23.40
C VAL A 215 -9.64 12.75 22.91
N ALA A 216 -9.62 12.45 21.61
CA ALA A 216 -8.53 11.71 20.99
C ALA A 216 -7.25 12.55 20.95
N PRO A 217 -6.07 11.93 21.12
CA PRO A 217 -4.77 12.58 20.92
C PRO A 217 -4.59 13.12 19.49
N LEU A 218 -3.72 14.12 19.34
CA LEU A 218 -3.31 14.66 18.03
C LEU A 218 -2.19 13.83 17.39
N VAL A 219 -2.35 12.50 17.42
CA VAL A 219 -1.50 11.51 16.75
C VAL A 219 -2.39 10.37 16.26
N PRO A 220 -1.99 9.58 15.27
CA PRO A 220 -2.77 8.41 14.85
C PRO A 220 -2.88 7.38 15.98
N GLY A 221 -3.99 6.63 15.99
CA GLY A 221 -4.25 5.56 16.96
C GLY A 221 -5.73 5.37 17.21
N GLU A 222 -6.09 4.33 17.95
CA GLU A 222 -7.49 4.01 18.25
C GLU A 222 -7.65 3.38 19.63
N ASP A 223 -8.76 3.69 20.28
CA ASP A 223 -9.28 2.98 21.46
C ASP A 223 -10.42 2.05 21.03
N PHE A 224 -10.29 0.77 21.31
CA PHE A 224 -11.35 -0.21 20.99
C PHE A 224 -12.33 -0.34 22.16
N LEU A 225 -13.15 0.70 22.38
CA LEU A 225 -14.05 0.83 23.53
C LEU A 225 -15.53 0.76 23.14
N ALA A 226 -15.88 1.12 21.90
CA ALA A 226 -17.24 1.20 21.41
C ALA A 226 -17.35 0.79 19.95
N ALA A 227 -18.59 0.62 19.44
CA ALA A 227 -18.90 0.37 18.02
C ALA A 227 -18.09 -0.79 17.41
N ALA A 228 -18.03 -1.93 18.08
CA ALA A 228 -17.28 -3.10 17.61
C ALA A 228 -17.77 -3.58 16.24
N PRO A 229 -16.87 -3.84 15.27
CA PRO A 229 -17.24 -4.47 14.01
C PRO A 229 -17.69 -5.92 14.23
N GLY A 230 -18.36 -6.51 13.24
CA GLY A 230 -18.92 -7.87 13.33
C GLY A 230 -17.90 -8.91 13.77
N GLY A 231 -18.28 -9.75 14.70
CA GLY A 231 -17.43 -10.80 15.27
C GLY A 231 -16.54 -10.36 16.44
N LEU A 232 -16.55 -9.08 16.82
CA LEU A 232 -15.83 -8.56 17.98
C LEU A 232 -16.78 -8.02 19.04
N THR A 233 -16.28 -7.90 20.26
CA THR A 233 -16.94 -7.21 21.37
C THR A 233 -15.99 -6.19 21.97
N PHE A 234 -16.45 -4.93 22.08
CA PHE A 234 -15.72 -3.85 22.73
C PHE A 234 -16.44 -3.39 24.00
N PRO A 235 -15.76 -2.90 25.02
CA PRO A 235 -14.29 -2.82 25.12
C PRO A 235 -13.65 -4.19 25.17
N LEU A 236 -12.40 -4.28 24.75
CA LEU A 236 -11.57 -5.47 24.88
C LEU A 236 -11.22 -5.64 26.36
N THR A 237 -12.12 -6.21 27.15
CA THR A 237 -11.96 -6.35 28.59
C THR A 237 -11.08 -7.56 28.91
N GLY A 238 -10.00 -7.32 29.67
CA GLY A 238 -8.89 -8.24 29.88
C GLY A 238 -9.13 -9.41 30.80
N SER A 239 -10.32 -10.00 30.89
CA SER A 239 -10.52 -11.15 31.77
C SER A 239 -10.47 -12.51 31.09
N THR A 240 -10.48 -12.56 29.77
CA THR A 240 -10.31 -13.82 29.03
C THR A 240 -9.53 -13.55 27.75
N THR A 241 -8.42 -14.25 27.57
CA THR A 241 -7.73 -14.25 26.30
C THR A 241 -8.71 -14.59 25.17
N PRO A 242 -8.88 -13.77 24.15
CA PRO A 242 -7.95 -12.75 23.62
C PRO A 242 -8.53 -11.32 23.59
N MET A 243 -8.98 -10.80 24.69
CA MET A 243 -9.75 -9.56 24.79
C MET A 243 -8.89 -8.32 25.10
N SER A 244 -7.63 -8.32 24.71
CA SER A 244 -6.73 -7.17 24.77
C SER A 244 -5.88 -7.13 23.50
N LEU A 245 -5.18 -6.04 23.26
CA LEU A 245 -4.21 -5.94 22.15
C LEU A 245 -2.88 -6.65 22.45
N ILE A 246 -2.72 -7.27 23.62
CA ILE A 246 -1.58 -8.15 23.91
C ILE A 246 -1.62 -9.34 22.96
N GLY A 247 -0.48 -9.61 22.30
CA GLY A 247 -0.37 -10.67 21.30
C GLY A 247 -1.03 -10.35 19.95
N GLN A 248 -1.74 -9.24 19.84
CA GLN A 248 -2.41 -8.85 18.59
C GLN A 248 -1.49 -7.98 17.71
N PRO A 249 -1.41 -8.25 16.40
CA PRO A 249 -0.63 -7.45 15.50
C PRO A 249 -1.22 -6.05 15.31
N ILE A 250 -0.39 -5.03 15.48
CA ILE A 250 -0.62 -3.64 15.08
C ILE A 250 0.33 -3.33 13.93
N PHE A 251 -0.17 -2.78 12.84
CA PHE A 251 0.66 -2.50 11.66
C PHE A 251 0.20 -1.26 10.89
N VAL A 252 1.10 -0.73 10.07
CA VAL A 252 0.87 0.43 9.22
C VAL A 252 1.14 0.03 7.77
N THR A 253 0.20 0.36 6.90
CA THR A 253 0.27 0.16 5.45
C THR A 253 0.34 1.49 4.71
N VAL A 254 0.71 1.43 3.42
CA VAL A 254 0.51 2.50 2.44
C VAL A 254 -0.69 2.11 1.57
N GLU A 255 -1.69 2.97 1.53
CA GLU A 255 -2.94 2.77 0.80
C GLU A 255 -3.09 3.79 -0.33
N ALA A 256 -3.65 3.36 -1.47
CA ALA A 256 -4.02 4.28 -2.53
C ALA A 256 -5.21 5.18 -2.11
N GLU A 257 -5.31 6.36 -2.70
CA GLU A 257 -6.42 7.27 -2.50
C GLU A 257 -7.01 7.69 -3.86
N PRO A 258 -8.23 7.26 -4.21
CA PRO A 258 -9.17 6.46 -3.41
C PRO A 258 -8.69 5.01 -3.20
N ASP A 259 -9.12 4.43 -2.07
CA ASP A 259 -8.75 3.10 -1.64
C ASP A 259 -9.50 2.01 -2.42
N PRO A 260 -8.79 1.06 -3.05
CA PRO A 260 -9.42 -0.04 -3.79
C PRO A 260 -10.07 -1.11 -2.90
N ALA A 261 -9.80 -1.13 -1.59
CA ALA A 261 -10.31 -2.16 -0.70
C ALA A 261 -10.51 -1.65 0.73
N VAL A 262 -11.46 -2.25 1.45
CA VAL A 262 -11.65 -2.02 2.90
C VAL A 262 -10.67 -2.84 3.75
N THR A 263 -9.88 -3.69 3.14
CA THR A 263 -8.85 -4.52 3.76
C THR A 263 -7.47 -3.92 3.53
N PRO A 264 -6.48 -4.21 4.42
CA PRO A 264 -5.13 -3.68 4.24
C PRO A 264 -4.53 -4.04 2.89
N SER A 265 -3.82 -3.09 2.29
CA SER A 265 -2.96 -3.37 1.15
C SER A 265 -1.82 -4.32 1.55
N GLN A 266 -1.15 -4.88 0.56
CA GLN A 266 0.07 -5.67 0.78
C GLN A 266 1.28 -4.82 1.24
N TYR A 267 1.22 -3.50 1.11
CA TYR A 267 2.34 -2.58 1.36
C TYR A 267 2.49 -2.27 2.85
N VAL A 268 2.72 -3.31 3.66
CA VAL A 268 2.96 -3.18 5.10
C VAL A 268 4.35 -2.60 5.31
N ILE A 269 4.41 -1.44 6.00
CA ILE A 269 5.66 -0.71 6.27
C ILE A 269 6.19 -1.03 7.66
N LEU A 270 5.32 -1.00 8.67
CA LEU A 270 5.68 -1.27 10.07
C LEU A 270 4.73 -2.30 10.67
N ARG A 271 5.26 -3.17 11.54
CA ARG A 271 4.45 -4.14 12.31
C ARG A 271 5.03 -4.33 13.70
N GLY A 272 4.16 -4.36 14.71
CA GLY A 272 4.52 -4.67 16.09
C GLY A 272 3.47 -5.55 16.77
N VAL A 273 3.90 -6.26 17.81
CA VAL A 273 3.04 -7.11 18.65
C VAL A 273 3.43 -6.87 20.11
N ALA A 274 2.47 -6.50 20.95
CA ALA A 274 2.70 -6.35 22.37
C ALA A 274 2.94 -7.72 23.02
N ALA A 275 4.03 -7.85 23.77
CA ALA A 275 4.36 -9.09 24.47
C ALA A 275 3.37 -9.42 25.60
N SER A 276 3.31 -10.68 26.02
CA SER A 276 2.39 -11.17 27.07
C SER A 276 2.52 -10.47 28.41
N GLY A 277 3.69 -9.90 28.74
CA GLY A 277 3.93 -9.13 29.95
C GLY A 277 3.71 -7.61 29.80
N ALA A 278 3.20 -7.14 28.66
CA ALA A 278 2.94 -5.73 28.46
C ALA A 278 1.82 -5.23 29.39
N THR A 279 1.98 -4.01 29.88
CA THR A 279 1.03 -3.33 30.77
C THR A 279 0.55 -2.03 30.14
N VAL A 280 -0.45 -1.39 30.72
CA VAL A 280 -0.90 -0.05 30.32
C VAL A 280 0.27 0.91 30.33
N GLY A 281 0.44 1.66 29.24
CA GLY A 281 1.56 2.56 29.05
C GLY A 281 2.84 1.91 28.50
N SER A 282 2.87 0.58 28.32
CA SER A 282 3.99 -0.10 27.64
C SER A 282 4.18 0.43 26.23
N SER A 283 5.42 0.75 25.87
CA SER A 283 5.83 1.10 24.52
C SER A 283 6.27 -0.14 23.76
N VAL A 284 5.71 -0.36 22.59
CA VAL A 284 6.00 -1.51 21.73
C VAL A 284 6.73 -1.04 20.49
N VAL A 285 7.93 -1.56 20.25
CA VAL A 285 8.70 -1.25 19.04
C VAL A 285 8.11 -2.00 17.85
N MET A 286 8.00 -1.32 16.72
CA MET A 286 7.57 -1.89 15.46
C MET A 286 8.77 -2.21 14.58
N SER A 287 8.75 -3.38 13.96
CA SER A 287 9.74 -3.78 12.97
C SER A 287 9.36 -3.28 11.58
N ASN A 288 10.37 -2.85 10.82
CA ASN A 288 10.20 -2.46 9.43
C ASN A 288 9.92 -3.72 8.57
N GLN A 289 8.91 -3.64 7.72
CA GLN A 289 8.46 -4.71 6.83
C GLN A 289 8.55 -4.34 5.35
N ALA A 290 9.06 -3.15 5.02
CA ALA A 290 8.96 -2.58 3.67
C ALA A 290 9.78 -3.32 2.61
N SER A 291 10.83 -4.04 3.03
CA SER A 291 11.71 -4.77 2.10
C SER A 291 10.93 -5.80 1.28
N GLY A 292 11.01 -5.70 -0.05
CA GLY A 292 10.37 -6.62 -0.99
C GLY A 292 8.83 -6.54 -1.02
N LYS A 293 8.21 -5.49 -0.46
CA LYS A 293 6.76 -5.33 -0.47
C LYS A 293 6.20 -4.70 -1.73
N PHE A 294 6.99 -3.86 -2.38
CA PHE A 294 6.55 -3.20 -3.60
C PHE A 294 6.78 -4.10 -4.82
N PRO A 295 5.88 -4.03 -5.82
CA PRO A 295 6.02 -4.81 -7.03
C PRO A 295 7.23 -4.35 -7.86
N THR A 296 7.61 -5.18 -8.80
CA THR A 296 8.55 -4.84 -9.86
C THR A 296 7.85 -4.87 -11.20
N PHE A 297 8.26 -4.02 -12.11
CA PHE A 297 7.79 -4.00 -13.48
C PHE A 297 8.93 -3.51 -14.38
N SER A 298 9.14 -4.19 -15.48
CA SER A 298 10.08 -3.77 -16.51
C SER A 298 9.41 -3.88 -17.87
N LEU A 299 9.60 -2.89 -18.71
CA LEU A 299 9.15 -2.91 -20.10
C LEU A 299 10.33 -2.82 -21.03
N THR A 300 10.21 -3.48 -22.19
CA THR A 300 11.21 -3.42 -23.25
C THR A 300 10.68 -2.55 -24.37
N VAL A 301 11.40 -1.48 -24.68
CA VAL A 301 11.09 -0.53 -25.76
C VAL A 301 12.22 -0.58 -26.79
N PHE A 302 11.87 -0.80 -28.07
CA PHE A 302 12.78 -0.85 -29.20
C PHE A 302 12.40 0.17 -30.28
#